data_4d0ac22f12a580cd08a1b164dfcd3ab9
#
_entry.id   4d0ac22f12a580cd08a1b164dfcd3ab9
#
_cell.length_a   1.000
_cell.length_b   1.000
_cell.length_c   1.000
_cell.angle_alpha   90.00
_cell.angle_beta   90.00
_cell.angle_gamma   90.00
#
_symmetry.space_group_name_H-M   'P 1'
#
loop_
_entity.id
_entity.type
_entity.pdbx_description
1 polymer ?
#
loop_
_entity_poly.entity_id
_entity_poly.type
_entity_poly.pdbx_seq_one_letter_code
_entity_poly.pdbx_strand_id
1 'polypeptide(L)'
;MNYYALFYDVVDDFISRRALYREEHLRLVQEANRRGELLLAGALSEPADRALLVFRAPDRSVAEDFACNDPYVVSGLVTRWEVRPWANVISFEAPAPVQPAPSSH
;
A
#
# COMPACT_ATOMS: atom_id res chain seq x y z
N MET A 1 0.39 4.51 -15.97
CA MET A 1 0.10 4.11 -14.60
C MET A 1 1.00 4.84 -13.64
N ASN A 2 0.45 5.23 -12.52
CA ASN A 2 1.17 5.95 -11.48
C ASN A 2 1.39 5.04 -10.27
N TYR A 3 2.34 5.42 -9.43
CA TYR A 3 2.61 4.70 -8.19
C TYR A 3 2.13 5.51 -7.00
N TYR A 4 1.59 4.81 -6.01
CA TYR A 4 1.07 5.43 -4.79
C TYR A 4 1.54 4.65 -3.58
N ALA A 5 1.94 5.35 -2.55
CA ALA A 5 2.28 4.77 -1.26
C ALA A 5 1.13 5.04 -0.30
N LEU A 6 0.56 3.98 0.24
CA LEU A 6 -0.45 4.04 1.29
C LEU A 6 0.24 3.75 2.61
N PHE A 7 0.21 4.72 3.49
CA PHE A 7 0.80 4.60 4.83
C PHE A 7 -0.28 4.38 5.86
N TYR A 8 -0.05 3.43 6.74
CA TYR A 8 -0.90 3.16 7.91
C TYR A 8 -0.12 3.47 9.17
N ASP A 9 -0.70 4.26 10.08
CA ASP A 9 -0.26 4.33 11.46
C ASP A 9 -1.12 3.36 12.25
N VAL A 10 -0.51 2.51 13.05
CA VAL A 10 -1.21 1.41 13.71
C VAL A 10 -1.08 1.49 15.23
N VAL A 11 -2.02 0.84 15.93
CA VAL A 11 -2.01 0.77 17.40
C VAL A 11 -0.78 0.01 17.90
N ASP A 12 -0.39 0.26 19.15
CA ASP A 12 0.82 -0.29 19.75
C ASP A 12 0.82 -1.83 19.78
N ASP A 13 -0.33 -2.45 19.98
CA ASP A 13 -0.49 -3.90 20.04
C ASP A 13 -1.03 -4.49 18.73
N PHE A 14 -0.70 -3.85 17.62
CA PHE A 14 -1.18 -4.22 16.29
C PHE A 14 -0.91 -5.69 15.95
N ILE A 15 0.30 -6.18 16.19
CA ILE A 15 0.69 -7.55 15.82
C ILE A 15 -0.20 -8.59 16.50
N SER A 16 -0.52 -8.41 17.77
CA SER A 16 -1.39 -9.34 18.49
C SER A 16 -2.86 -9.17 18.12
N ARG A 17 -3.31 -7.94 17.93
CA ARG A 17 -4.73 -7.66 17.64
C ARG A 17 -5.13 -7.97 16.21
N ARG A 18 -4.20 -7.89 15.27
CA ARG A 18 -4.53 -8.10 13.86
C ARG A 18 -4.97 -9.53 13.55
N ALA A 19 -4.67 -10.48 14.42
CA ALA A 19 -5.00 -11.89 14.21
C ALA A 19 -6.49 -12.11 13.90
N LEU A 20 -7.39 -11.35 14.53
CA LEU A 20 -8.83 -11.45 14.31
C LEU A 20 -9.24 -11.03 12.89
N TYR A 21 -8.47 -10.17 12.25
CA TYR A 21 -8.83 -9.57 10.96
C TYR A 21 -7.88 -9.97 9.83
N ARG A 22 -6.85 -10.75 10.15
CA ARG A 22 -5.74 -11.00 9.23
C ARG A 22 -6.17 -11.78 7.99
N GLU A 23 -7.02 -12.78 8.15
CA GLU A 23 -7.48 -13.59 7.02
C GLU A 23 -8.19 -12.73 5.97
N GLU A 24 -9.13 -11.90 6.40
CA GLU A 24 -9.88 -11.02 5.51
C GLU A 24 -8.98 -9.94 4.91
N HIS A 25 -8.09 -9.37 5.71
CA HIS A 25 -7.12 -8.40 5.21
C HIS A 25 -6.24 -9.00 4.11
N LEU A 26 -5.69 -10.20 4.34
CA LEU A 26 -4.85 -10.87 3.36
C LEU A 26 -5.61 -11.26 2.11
N ARG A 27 -6.90 -11.56 2.21
CA ARG A 27 -7.75 -11.81 1.05
C ARG A 27 -7.83 -10.58 0.16
N LEU A 28 -8.05 -9.40 0.74
CA LEU A 28 -8.08 -8.15 -0.01
C LEU A 28 -6.72 -7.82 -0.63
N VAL A 29 -5.65 -8.06 0.11
CA VAL A 29 -4.28 -7.86 -0.39
C VAL A 29 -4.02 -8.75 -1.61
N GLN A 30 -4.38 -10.02 -1.51
CA GLN A 30 -4.15 -10.99 -2.60
C GLN A 30 -5.00 -10.65 -3.83
N GLU A 31 -6.23 -10.23 -3.64
CA GLU A 31 -7.09 -9.82 -4.74
C GLU A 31 -6.54 -8.59 -5.47
N ALA A 32 -6.11 -7.58 -4.72
CA ALA A 32 -5.52 -6.38 -5.29
C ALA A 32 -4.21 -6.71 -6.03
N ASN A 33 -3.43 -7.64 -5.49
CA ASN A 33 -2.20 -8.09 -6.14
C ASN A 33 -2.51 -8.82 -7.46
N ARG A 34 -3.51 -9.70 -7.48
CA ARG A 34 -3.90 -10.41 -8.70
C ARG A 34 -4.38 -9.46 -9.79
N ARG A 35 -5.02 -8.35 -9.43
CA ARG A 35 -5.41 -7.33 -10.39
C ARG A 35 -4.24 -6.49 -10.89
N GLY A 36 -3.04 -6.68 -10.34
CA GLY A 36 -1.86 -5.91 -10.69
C GLY A 36 -1.82 -4.51 -10.06
N GLU A 37 -2.69 -4.25 -9.11
CA GLU A 37 -2.79 -2.94 -8.45
C GLU A 37 -1.89 -2.82 -7.23
N LEU A 38 -1.82 -3.86 -6.40
CA LEU A 38 -1.00 -3.86 -5.20
C LEU A 38 0.27 -4.66 -5.45
N LEU A 39 1.42 -3.98 -5.34
CA LEU A 39 2.71 -4.56 -5.67
C LEU A 39 3.43 -5.09 -4.44
N LEU A 40 3.29 -4.41 -3.32
CA LEU A 40 4.07 -4.67 -2.12
C LEU A 40 3.27 -4.21 -0.91
N ALA A 41 3.21 -5.03 0.14
CA ALA A 41 2.48 -4.66 1.34
C ALA A 41 3.07 -5.36 2.56
N GLY A 42 3.14 -4.65 3.68
CA GLY A 42 3.60 -5.23 4.92
C GLY A 42 3.77 -4.20 6.01
N ALA A 43 3.89 -4.70 7.24
CA ALA A 43 4.20 -3.87 8.38
C ALA A 43 5.70 -3.59 8.40
N LEU A 44 6.06 -2.37 8.75
CA LEU A 44 7.44 -2.06 9.12
C LEU A 44 7.72 -2.75 10.44
N SER A 45 8.96 -3.17 10.63
CA SER A 45 9.35 -3.88 11.85
C SER A 45 10.42 -3.11 12.62
N GLU A 46 10.50 -3.40 13.89
CA GLU A 46 11.52 -2.84 14.81
C GLU A 46 11.43 -1.30 14.95
N PRO A 47 10.25 -0.77 15.35
CA PRO A 47 9.02 -1.44 15.78
C PRO A 47 7.99 -1.60 14.67
N ALA A 48 6.96 -2.42 14.92
CA ALA A 48 5.82 -2.59 14.03
C ALA A 48 4.75 -1.54 14.33
N ASP A 49 5.07 -0.29 14.07
CA ASP A 49 4.22 0.87 14.37
C ASP A 49 3.57 1.49 13.14
N ARG A 50 3.97 1.07 11.97
CA ARG A 50 3.44 1.54 10.69
C ARG A 50 3.40 0.39 9.69
N ALA A 51 2.56 0.55 8.66
CA ALA A 51 2.55 -0.35 7.51
C ALA A 51 2.62 0.46 6.23
N LEU A 52 3.14 -0.15 5.19
CA LEU A 52 3.28 0.47 3.88
C LEU A 52 2.74 -0.47 2.82
N LEU A 53 1.87 0.06 1.97
CA LEU A 53 1.30 -0.65 0.82
C LEU A 53 1.60 0.17 -0.43
N VAL A 54 2.16 -0.47 -1.45
CA VAL A 54 2.55 0.21 -2.68
C VAL A 54 1.63 -0.23 -3.81
N PHE A 55 0.98 0.75 -4.42
CA PHE A 55 0.02 0.53 -5.50
C PHE A 55 0.55 1.08 -6.82
N ARG A 56 0.13 0.43 -7.90
CA ARG A 56 0.29 0.92 -9.25
C ARG A 56 -1.11 1.03 -9.86
N ALA A 57 -1.53 2.23 -10.20
CA ALA A 57 -2.90 2.50 -10.58
C ALA A 57 -3.02 3.75 -11.45
N PRO A 58 -4.15 3.94 -12.17
CA PRO A 58 -4.37 5.15 -12.95
C PRO A 58 -4.46 6.41 -12.08
N ASP A 59 -5.00 6.29 -10.87
CA ASP A 59 -5.13 7.39 -9.93
C ASP A 59 -5.17 6.88 -8.50
N ARG A 60 -5.22 7.79 -7.55
CA ARG A 60 -5.14 7.46 -6.13
C ARG A 60 -6.39 6.75 -5.57
N SER A 61 -7.50 6.78 -6.28
CA SER A 61 -8.74 6.20 -5.76
C SER A 61 -8.61 4.71 -5.47
N VAL A 62 -7.79 4.00 -6.23
CA VAL A 62 -7.57 2.56 -6.01
C VAL A 62 -6.98 2.31 -4.61
N ALA A 63 -5.99 3.08 -4.22
CA ALA A 63 -5.38 2.96 -2.89
C ALA A 63 -6.34 3.43 -1.79
N GLU A 64 -7.05 4.52 -2.03
CA GLU A 64 -8.02 5.05 -1.07
C GLU A 64 -9.17 4.06 -0.84
N ASP A 65 -9.70 3.47 -1.89
CA ASP A 65 -10.77 2.47 -1.80
C ASP A 65 -10.30 1.23 -1.06
N PHE A 66 -9.07 0.80 -1.30
CA PHE A 66 -8.49 -0.30 -0.54
C PHE A 66 -8.50 0.02 0.96
N ALA A 67 -8.01 1.18 1.35
CA ALA A 67 -7.96 1.58 2.76
C ALA A 67 -9.36 1.62 3.37
N CYS A 68 -10.34 2.16 2.66
CA CYS A 68 -11.71 2.26 3.17
C CYS A 68 -12.37 0.89 3.39
N ASN A 69 -11.90 -0.14 2.71
CA ASN A 69 -12.47 -1.49 2.81
C ASN A 69 -11.62 -2.45 3.63
N ASP A 70 -10.42 -2.04 4.03
CA ASP A 70 -9.51 -2.89 4.79
C ASP A 70 -10.05 -3.07 6.21
N PRO A 71 -10.28 -4.32 6.66
CA PRO A 71 -10.75 -4.56 8.02
C PRO A 71 -9.81 -4.01 9.10
N TYR A 72 -8.52 -3.87 8.81
CA TYR A 72 -7.60 -3.22 9.75
C TYR A 72 -7.96 -1.75 9.96
N VAL A 73 -8.43 -1.07 8.93
CA VAL A 73 -8.89 0.31 9.03
C VAL A 73 -10.27 0.37 9.69
N VAL A 74 -11.20 -0.44 9.20
CA VAL A 74 -12.59 -0.45 9.69
C VAL A 74 -12.66 -0.78 11.18
N SER A 75 -11.80 -1.68 11.66
CA SER A 75 -11.78 -2.10 13.07
C SER A 75 -11.04 -1.15 14.00
N GLY A 76 -10.37 -0.14 13.46
CA GLY A 76 -9.62 0.83 14.26
C GLY A 76 -8.19 0.41 14.61
N LEU A 77 -7.69 -0.69 14.07
CA LEU A 77 -6.28 -1.05 14.25
C LEU A 77 -5.35 -0.06 13.54
N VAL A 78 -5.82 0.48 12.43
CA VAL A 78 -5.16 1.59 11.75
C VAL A 78 -5.81 2.87 12.29
N THR A 79 -5.02 3.70 12.94
CA THR A 79 -5.51 4.94 13.56
C THR A 79 -5.53 6.11 12.59
N ARG A 80 -4.68 6.04 11.56
CA ARG A 80 -4.57 7.06 10.53
C ARG A 80 -3.99 6.43 9.27
N TRP A 81 -4.48 6.87 8.11
CA TRP A 81 -3.86 6.48 6.86
C TRP A 81 -3.77 7.67 5.91
N GLU A 82 -2.79 7.63 5.00
CA GLU A 82 -2.69 8.60 3.93
C GLU A 82 -2.13 7.96 2.67
N VAL A 83 -2.55 8.47 1.54
CA VAL A 83 -2.04 8.07 0.22
C VAL A 83 -1.15 9.19 -0.31
N ARG A 84 0.06 8.83 -0.72
CA ARG A 84 1.01 9.76 -1.33
C ARG A 84 1.36 9.29 -2.74
N PRO A 85 1.29 10.17 -3.75
CA PRO A 85 1.88 9.85 -5.04
C PRO A 85 3.37 9.62 -4.87
N TRP A 86 3.89 8.60 -5.55
CA TRP A 86 5.30 8.26 -5.48
C TRP A 86 5.95 8.50 -6.84
N ALA A 87 6.76 9.53 -6.94
CA ALA A 87 7.54 9.82 -8.15
C ALA A 87 8.76 8.91 -8.21
N ASN A 88 8.52 7.64 -8.53
CA ASN A 88 9.58 6.65 -8.57
C ASN A 88 10.47 6.85 -9.80
N VAL A 89 11.75 6.53 -9.67
CA VAL A 89 12.73 6.66 -10.75
C VAL A 89 13.17 5.30 -11.28
N ILE A 90 12.94 4.23 -10.51
CA ILE A 90 13.21 2.84 -10.89
C ILE A 90 12.04 1.98 -10.45
N SER A 91 11.62 1.04 -11.29
CA SER A 91 10.58 0.07 -10.94
C SER A 91 10.94 -1.31 -11.48
N PHE A 92 10.17 -2.32 -11.07
CA PHE A 92 10.32 -3.68 -11.59
C PHE A 92 9.65 -3.89 -12.95
N GLU A 93 9.00 -2.87 -13.48
CA GLU A 93 8.38 -2.95 -14.79
C GLU A 93 9.44 -3.03 -15.86
N ALA A 94 9.11 -3.69 -16.98
CA ALA A 94 9.99 -3.69 -18.13
C ALA A 94 10.32 -2.23 -18.48
N PRO A 95 11.61 -1.90 -18.68
CA PRO A 95 11.98 -0.53 -18.96
C PRO A 95 11.28 -0.05 -20.23
N ALA A 96 10.72 1.15 -20.14
CA ALA A 96 10.26 1.84 -21.32
C ALA A 96 11.45 2.09 -22.24
N PRO A 97 11.23 2.21 -23.57
CA PRO A 97 12.29 2.63 -24.47
C PRO A 97 12.95 3.88 -23.90
N VAL A 98 14.27 3.88 -23.90
CA VAL A 98 15.03 5.00 -23.36
C VAL A 98 14.67 6.25 -24.13
N GLN A 99 14.09 7.19 -23.43
CA GLN A 99 13.84 8.52 -23.97
C GLN A 99 14.89 9.46 -23.43
N PRO A 100 15.31 10.48 -24.19
CA PRO A 100 16.11 11.56 -23.61
C PRO A 100 15.28 12.16 -22.49
N ALA A 101 15.69 11.86 -21.29
CA ALA A 101 14.88 12.19 -20.16
C ALA A 101 14.88 13.67 -19.89
N PRO A 102 13.70 14.25 -19.59
CA PRO A 102 13.74 15.34 -18.67
C PRO A 102 14.33 14.82 -17.38
N SER A 103 15.28 15.52 -16.85
CA SER A 103 16.06 15.08 -15.71
C SER A 103 15.36 15.23 -14.36
N SER A 104 14.09 15.56 -14.32
CA SER A 104 13.41 15.76 -13.06
C SER A 104 12.92 14.43 -12.49
N HIS A 105 13.29 14.19 -11.27
CA HIS A 105 12.83 13.06 -10.49
C HIS A 105 12.01 13.53 -9.32
#